data_4c37a99f99669364ade82acb24369de2
#
_entry.id   4c37a99f99669364ade82acb24369de2
#
_cell.length_a   1.000
_cell.length_b   1.000
_cell.length_c   1.000
_cell.angle_alpha   90.00
_cell.angle_beta   90.00
_cell.angle_gamma   90.00
#
_symmetry.space_group_name_H-M   'P 1'
#
loop_
_entity.id
_entity.type
_entity.pdbx_description
1 polymer ?
#
loop_
_entity_poly.entity_id
_entity_poly.type
_entity_poly.pdbx_seq_one_letter_code
_entity_poly.pdbx_strand_id
1 'polypeptide(L)'
;MKKRVLFLIHDLGPGGAEKVLVNLVNSLDKKKFDVSLRVLFDWGPNRKNLSPDVHFSSWISRDVPANSHWMKLWTPQQLWKMIIPETYDIVVSFLEGPCARVVGGCPENGPKTVSWIHTPILNEKKFTEGFRNRSEAECCYGHADAMVFVSRDVREAFRQFFKPGKIEKILYNIYDSEKIRHLAAEQTPIPIEPDRKNWCGMGKLIPLKGWERMLGIQKKLRVENILAHFYLIGDGPQRQELERKVVELGITDSVTFTGYLDNPYACLSRCDLYVNASDREGFSTAVVESLLCGTPVCAVDIGGMKEILGENNDFGVVTEKDENYLFEAVRHFLIDETFREEYRQRACVRAEDFDRENAVKAVEDLLLSL
;
A
#
# COMPACT_ATOMS: atom_id res chain seq x y z
N MET A 1 -1.67 29.29 16.41
CA MET A 1 -2.34 29.17 15.08
C MET A 1 -2.22 27.74 14.63
N LYS A 2 -3.21 27.21 13.88
CA LYS A 2 -3.10 25.89 13.25
C LYS A 2 -2.08 25.96 12.11
N LYS A 3 -1.24 24.92 11.93
CA LYS A 3 -0.39 24.81 10.73
C LYS A 3 -1.26 24.40 9.52
N ARG A 4 -1.13 25.12 8.42
CA ARG A 4 -1.79 24.81 7.14
C ARG A 4 -0.94 23.81 6.38
N VAL A 5 -1.47 22.59 6.21
CA VAL A 5 -0.73 21.47 5.57
C VAL A 5 -1.46 21.02 4.32
N LEU A 6 -0.75 21.02 3.19
CA LEU A 6 -1.22 20.44 1.93
C LEU A 6 -0.58 19.07 1.72
N PHE A 7 -1.41 18.07 1.50
CA PHE A 7 -0.99 16.78 0.95
C PHE A 7 -1.31 16.73 -0.55
N LEU A 8 -0.31 16.44 -1.36
CA LEU A 8 -0.43 16.29 -2.80
C LEU A 8 -0.23 14.83 -3.18
N ILE A 9 -1.22 14.25 -3.87
CA ILE A 9 -1.17 12.91 -4.42
C ILE A 9 -1.65 12.91 -5.88
N HIS A 10 -1.35 11.84 -6.63
CA HIS A 10 -1.71 11.74 -8.04
C HIS A 10 -3.23 11.69 -8.25
N ASP A 11 -3.91 10.77 -7.59
CA ASP A 11 -5.36 10.56 -7.59
C ASP A 11 -5.79 9.83 -6.30
N LEU A 12 -7.05 9.44 -6.18
CA LEU A 12 -7.57 8.63 -5.07
C LEU A 12 -8.08 7.25 -5.56
N GLY A 13 -7.32 6.63 -6.45
CA GLY A 13 -7.58 5.28 -6.97
C GLY A 13 -7.67 4.19 -5.90
N PRO A 14 -7.98 2.93 -6.28
CA PRO A 14 -8.18 1.83 -5.34
C PRO A 14 -6.85 1.25 -4.79
N GLY A 15 -5.78 2.03 -4.79
CA GLY A 15 -4.46 1.62 -4.29
C GLY A 15 -4.31 1.74 -2.78
N GLY A 16 -3.24 1.11 -2.25
CA GLY A 16 -2.94 1.13 -0.82
C GLY A 16 -2.47 2.50 -0.32
N ALA A 17 -1.63 3.20 -1.08
CA ALA A 17 -1.10 4.51 -0.69
C ALA A 17 -2.21 5.57 -0.60
N GLU A 18 -3.17 5.55 -1.54
CA GLU A 18 -4.33 6.43 -1.57
C GLU A 18 -5.21 6.23 -0.33
N LYS A 19 -5.45 4.98 0.05
CA LYS A 19 -6.19 4.62 1.26
C LYS A 19 -5.46 5.06 2.53
N VAL A 20 -4.15 4.85 2.58
CA VAL A 20 -3.29 5.31 3.70
C VAL A 20 -3.34 6.81 3.84
N LEU A 21 -3.28 7.57 2.73
CA LEU A 21 -3.40 9.03 2.77
C LEU A 21 -4.76 9.48 3.32
N VAL A 22 -5.85 8.88 2.85
CA VAL A 22 -7.20 9.21 3.34
C VAL A 22 -7.30 8.94 4.85
N ASN A 23 -6.79 7.82 5.33
CA ASN A 23 -6.74 7.51 6.76
C ASN A 23 -5.91 8.55 7.53
N LEU A 24 -4.73 8.92 7.02
CA LEU A 24 -3.87 9.93 7.64
C LEU A 24 -4.56 11.29 7.75
N VAL A 25 -5.01 11.85 6.62
CA VAL A 25 -5.60 13.20 6.60
C VAL A 25 -6.89 13.30 7.42
N ASN A 26 -7.65 12.22 7.52
CA ASN A 26 -8.83 12.15 8.40
C ASN A 26 -8.45 12.13 9.88
N SER A 27 -7.32 11.51 10.24
CA SER A 27 -6.88 11.24 11.62
C SER A 27 -6.07 12.37 12.25
N LEU A 28 -5.47 13.28 11.47
CA LEU A 28 -4.70 14.42 11.99
C LEU A 28 -5.56 15.31 12.89
N ASP A 29 -5.00 15.76 14.02
CA ASP A 29 -5.68 16.64 15.00
C ASP A 29 -6.04 17.99 14.36
N LYS A 30 -7.34 18.19 14.14
CA LYS A 30 -7.89 19.42 13.54
C LYS A 30 -7.76 20.66 14.42
N LYS A 31 -7.33 20.52 15.68
CA LYS A 31 -6.95 21.65 16.55
C LYS A 31 -5.56 22.15 16.24
N LYS A 32 -4.65 21.27 15.77
CA LYS A 32 -3.26 21.59 15.44
C LYS A 32 -3.08 21.92 13.95
N PHE A 33 -3.83 21.26 13.07
CA PHE A 33 -3.64 21.33 11.62
C PHE A 33 -4.92 21.77 10.89
N ASP A 34 -4.73 22.62 9.87
CA ASP A 34 -5.69 22.93 8.82
C ASP A 34 -5.27 22.12 7.58
N VAL A 35 -6.01 21.04 7.30
CA VAL A 35 -5.58 19.97 6.38
C VAL A 35 -6.24 20.13 5.01
N SER A 36 -5.41 20.29 3.99
CA SER A 36 -5.82 20.27 2.59
C SER A 36 -5.30 19.01 1.90
N LEU A 37 -6.12 18.41 1.05
CA LEU A 37 -5.75 17.31 0.15
C LEU A 37 -5.98 17.77 -1.28
N ARG A 38 -4.93 17.74 -2.10
CA ARG A 38 -5.03 18.01 -3.54
C ARG A 38 -4.60 16.80 -4.33
N VAL A 39 -5.42 16.46 -5.33
CA VAL A 39 -5.07 15.46 -6.33
C VAL A 39 -4.65 16.13 -7.63
N LEU A 40 -3.72 15.51 -8.36
CA LEU A 40 -3.41 15.96 -9.72
C LEU A 40 -4.61 15.70 -10.65
N PHE A 41 -5.28 14.56 -10.48
CA PHE A 41 -6.44 14.14 -11.30
C PHE A 41 -7.58 13.71 -10.38
N ASP A 42 -8.78 14.25 -10.60
CA ASP A 42 -9.99 13.93 -9.81
C ASP A 42 -10.56 12.59 -10.25
N TRP A 43 -9.99 11.53 -9.74
CA TRP A 43 -10.41 10.16 -9.98
C TRP A 43 -10.20 9.28 -8.75
N GLY A 44 -11.07 8.29 -8.58
CA GLY A 44 -10.87 7.17 -7.66
C GLY A 44 -11.92 7.04 -6.55
N PRO A 45 -12.19 5.78 -6.12
CA PRO A 45 -13.24 5.45 -5.16
C PRO A 45 -12.92 5.90 -3.73
N ASN A 46 -11.66 6.14 -3.37
CA ASN A 46 -11.27 6.51 -2.01
C ASN A 46 -11.73 7.92 -1.62
N ARG A 47 -12.10 8.76 -2.59
CA ARG A 47 -12.64 10.10 -2.32
C ARG A 47 -13.88 10.09 -1.41
N LYS A 48 -14.76 9.10 -1.54
CA LYS A 48 -15.97 8.95 -0.71
C LYS A 48 -15.69 8.80 0.79
N ASN A 49 -14.45 8.44 1.14
CA ASN A 49 -14.02 8.19 2.51
C ASN A 49 -13.34 9.41 3.18
N LEU A 50 -13.22 10.55 2.48
CA LEU A 50 -12.67 11.77 3.05
C LEU A 50 -13.62 12.39 4.05
N SER A 51 -13.06 12.81 5.22
CA SER A 51 -13.79 13.62 6.18
C SER A 51 -14.16 14.99 5.59
N PRO A 52 -15.34 15.53 5.89
CA PRO A 52 -15.72 16.88 5.47
C PRO A 52 -14.81 17.99 6.05
N ASP A 53 -14.02 17.69 7.10
CA ASP A 53 -13.04 18.61 7.68
C ASP A 53 -11.74 18.73 6.87
N VAL A 54 -11.57 17.95 5.80
CA VAL A 54 -10.41 17.99 4.91
C VAL A 54 -10.77 18.80 3.67
N HIS A 55 -10.02 19.88 3.40
CA HIS A 55 -10.23 20.72 2.22
C HIS A 55 -9.74 20.00 0.96
N PHE A 56 -10.67 19.38 0.23
CA PHE A 56 -10.36 18.67 -1.00
C PHE A 56 -10.36 19.58 -2.23
N SER A 57 -9.36 19.41 -3.09
CA SER A 57 -9.29 20.07 -4.41
C SER A 57 -8.56 19.18 -5.43
N SER A 58 -8.76 19.47 -6.71
CA SER A 58 -8.06 18.81 -7.81
C SER A 58 -7.45 19.84 -8.76
N TRP A 59 -6.31 19.49 -9.37
CA TRP A 59 -5.74 20.31 -10.44
C TRP A 59 -6.53 20.11 -11.74
N ILE A 60 -6.78 18.86 -12.11
CA ILE A 60 -7.59 18.50 -13.28
C ILE A 60 -8.81 17.70 -12.81
N SER A 61 -10.00 18.14 -13.23
CA SER A 61 -11.29 17.58 -12.77
C SER A 61 -11.67 16.23 -13.41
N ARG A 62 -10.71 15.53 -14.03
CA ARG A 62 -10.92 14.22 -14.67
C ARG A 62 -9.62 13.46 -14.77
N ASP A 63 -9.69 12.13 -14.95
CA ASP A 63 -8.53 11.32 -15.33
C ASP A 63 -8.11 11.62 -16.78
N VAL A 64 -6.78 11.73 -17.00
CA VAL A 64 -6.18 12.02 -18.30
C VAL A 64 -5.16 10.92 -18.62
N PRO A 65 -5.35 10.14 -19.68
CA PRO A 65 -4.40 9.11 -20.08
C PRO A 65 -2.97 9.66 -20.27
N ALA A 66 -1.96 8.88 -19.91
CA ALA A 66 -0.53 9.22 -20.00
C ALA A 66 -0.15 10.54 -19.31
N ASN A 67 -0.81 10.88 -18.26
CA ASN A 67 -0.76 12.16 -17.56
C ASN A 67 0.61 12.61 -17.06
N SER A 68 1.50 11.70 -16.66
CA SER A 68 2.83 12.03 -16.17
C SER A 68 3.80 12.47 -17.28
N HIS A 69 3.57 12.07 -18.54
CA HIS A 69 4.47 12.40 -19.64
C HIS A 69 4.36 13.85 -20.08
N TRP A 70 3.15 14.39 -20.26
CA TRP A 70 2.95 15.78 -20.68
C TRP A 70 3.34 16.78 -19.58
N MET A 71 3.30 16.42 -18.29
CA MET A 71 3.80 17.27 -17.21
C MET A 71 5.27 17.64 -17.39
N LYS A 72 6.07 16.83 -18.11
CA LYS A 72 7.48 17.11 -18.41
C LYS A 72 7.69 18.34 -19.34
N LEU A 73 6.64 18.86 -19.95
CA LEU A 73 6.69 20.10 -20.73
C LEU A 73 6.98 21.33 -19.86
N TRP A 74 6.51 21.34 -18.61
CA TRP A 74 6.74 22.43 -17.66
C TRP A 74 7.94 22.16 -16.74
N THR A 75 8.59 23.21 -16.24
CA THR A 75 9.60 23.09 -15.18
C THR A 75 8.92 22.76 -13.84
N PRO A 76 9.66 22.22 -12.85
CA PRO A 76 9.10 22.03 -11.49
C PRO A 76 8.51 23.33 -10.90
N GLN A 77 9.18 24.48 -11.10
CA GLN A 77 8.72 25.79 -10.64
C GLN A 77 7.42 26.25 -11.31
N GLN A 78 7.26 25.96 -12.60
CA GLN A 78 6.02 26.23 -13.33
C GLN A 78 4.89 25.35 -12.82
N LEU A 79 5.15 24.04 -12.61
CA LEU A 79 4.18 23.11 -12.03
C LEU A 79 3.74 23.54 -10.63
N TRP A 80 4.68 23.93 -9.77
CA TRP A 80 4.36 24.47 -8.45
C TRP A 80 3.36 25.64 -8.54
N LYS A 81 3.67 26.66 -9.32
CA LYS A 81 2.81 27.82 -9.49
C LYS A 81 1.40 27.50 -10.02
N MET A 82 1.29 26.52 -10.90
CA MET A 82 0.01 26.12 -11.50
C MET A 82 -0.81 25.23 -10.55
N ILE A 83 -0.13 24.40 -9.74
CA ILE A 83 -0.81 23.36 -8.97
C ILE A 83 -0.98 23.80 -7.50
N ILE A 84 -0.09 24.64 -6.96
CA ILE A 84 -0.10 25.08 -5.57
C ILE A 84 -0.08 26.62 -5.52
N PRO A 85 -1.20 27.28 -5.94
CA PRO A 85 -1.26 28.76 -5.95
C PRO A 85 -1.51 29.35 -4.56
N GLU A 86 -2.04 28.57 -3.60
CA GLU A 86 -2.32 29.03 -2.25
C GLU A 86 -1.07 28.93 -1.34
N THR A 87 -1.12 29.63 -0.21
CA THR A 87 -0.06 29.59 0.79
C THR A 87 -0.34 28.52 1.85
N TYR A 88 0.69 27.74 2.17
CA TYR A 88 0.70 26.72 3.21
C TYR A 88 1.92 26.90 4.10
N ASP A 89 1.92 26.32 5.30
CA ASP A 89 3.11 26.21 6.14
C ASP A 89 3.94 24.99 5.74
N ILE A 90 3.27 23.90 5.32
CA ILE A 90 3.91 22.65 4.94
C ILE A 90 3.21 22.10 3.68
N VAL A 91 4.01 21.58 2.73
CA VAL A 91 3.51 20.86 1.55
C VAL A 91 4.17 19.48 1.47
N VAL A 92 3.34 18.44 1.40
CA VAL A 92 3.77 17.05 1.38
C VAL A 92 3.48 16.44 0.00
N SER A 93 4.49 15.96 -0.71
CA SER A 93 4.27 15.02 -1.82
C SER A 93 4.09 13.63 -1.25
N PHE A 94 2.87 13.08 -1.32
CA PHE A 94 2.55 11.78 -0.72
C PHE A 94 2.83 10.59 -1.66
N LEU A 95 3.56 10.81 -2.74
CA LEU A 95 4.12 9.79 -3.62
C LEU A 95 5.38 10.32 -4.28
N GLU A 96 6.27 9.42 -4.64
CA GLU A 96 7.42 9.69 -5.52
C GLU A 96 6.98 10.09 -6.94
N GLY A 97 7.92 10.53 -7.76
CA GLY A 97 7.70 10.86 -9.18
C GLY A 97 6.96 12.17 -9.40
N PRO A 98 5.82 12.22 -10.10
CA PRO A 98 5.17 13.48 -10.50
C PRO A 98 4.85 14.42 -9.34
N CYS A 99 4.36 13.90 -8.21
CA CYS A 99 4.06 14.70 -7.02
C CYS A 99 5.33 15.28 -6.39
N ALA A 100 6.39 14.46 -6.25
CA ALA A 100 7.68 14.92 -5.76
C ALA A 100 8.29 15.98 -6.68
N ARG A 101 8.11 15.87 -8.00
CA ARG A 101 8.54 16.85 -8.97
C ARG A 101 7.81 18.19 -8.82
N VAL A 102 6.50 18.19 -8.59
CA VAL A 102 5.73 19.41 -8.31
C VAL A 102 6.25 20.08 -7.03
N VAL A 103 6.37 19.32 -5.95
CA VAL A 103 6.82 19.83 -4.64
C VAL A 103 8.27 20.29 -4.68
N GLY A 104 9.14 19.63 -5.44
CA GLY A 104 10.51 20.05 -5.69
C GLY A 104 10.65 21.38 -6.45
N GLY A 105 9.55 21.92 -7.00
CA GLY A 105 9.50 23.27 -7.58
C GLY A 105 9.17 24.39 -6.59
N CYS A 106 9.12 24.10 -5.30
CA CYS A 106 8.88 25.07 -4.25
C CYS A 106 9.90 26.22 -4.30
N PRO A 107 9.50 27.50 -4.17
CA PRO A 107 10.45 28.61 -4.09
C PRO A 107 11.28 28.57 -2.80
N GLU A 108 12.49 29.13 -2.81
CA GLU A 108 13.42 29.14 -1.67
C GLU A 108 12.81 29.69 -0.37
N ASN A 109 11.98 30.72 -0.48
CA ASN A 109 11.25 31.31 0.65
C ASN A 109 9.82 30.74 0.79
N GLY A 110 9.57 29.57 0.25
CA GLY A 110 8.28 28.90 0.31
C GLY A 110 8.03 28.13 1.61
N PRO A 111 6.94 27.36 1.67
CA PRO A 111 6.62 26.51 2.80
C PRO A 111 7.67 25.40 2.98
N LYS A 112 7.65 24.76 4.14
CA LYS A 112 8.41 23.52 4.36
C LYS A 112 7.90 22.42 3.46
N THR A 113 8.80 21.57 2.95
CA THR A 113 8.45 20.51 2.01
C THR A 113 8.84 19.14 2.52
N VAL A 114 7.96 18.18 2.27
CA VAL A 114 8.16 16.77 2.62
C VAL A 114 7.97 15.90 1.37
N SER A 115 8.93 15.02 1.09
CA SER A 115 8.77 13.96 0.09
C SER A 115 8.55 12.62 0.77
N TRP A 116 7.41 11.97 0.47
CA TRP A 116 7.04 10.67 1.04
C TRP A 116 7.16 9.57 -0.02
N ILE A 117 8.00 8.58 0.26
CA ILE A 117 8.37 7.51 -0.67
C ILE A 117 7.68 6.22 -0.25
N HIS A 118 6.83 5.70 -1.13
CA HIS A 118 5.98 4.53 -0.88
C HIS A 118 6.47 3.27 -1.58
N THR A 119 7.29 3.38 -2.64
CA THR A 119 7.76 2.20 -3.37
C THR A 119 9.28 2.14 -3.42
N PRO A 120 9.89 0.94 -3.37
CA PRO A 120 11.34 0.82 -3.49
C PRO A 120 11.82 1.27 -4.88
N ILE A 121 12.82 2.13 -4.89
CA ILE A 121 13.51 2.58 -6.10
C ILE A 121 14.63 1.57 -6.40
N LEU A 122 14.41 0.68 -7.36
CA LEU A 122 15.33 -0.42 -7.66
C LEU A 122 16.22 -0.18 -8.89
N ASN A 123 15.94 0.86 -9.67
CA ASN A 123 16.72 1.20 -10.85
C ASN A 123 16.56 2.67 -11.23
N GLU A 124 17.45 3.12 -12.12
CA GLU A 124 17.50 4.50 -12.62
C GLU A 124 16.18 4.95 -13.27
N LYS A 125 15.52 4.07 -14.02
CA LYS A 125 14.24 4.37 -14.66
C LYS A 125 13.17 4.70 -13.63
N LYS A 126 13.12 3.97 -12.50
CA LYS A 126 12.17 4.22 -11.42
C LYS A 126 12.54 5.50 -10.65
N PHE A 127 13.83 5.76 -10.42
CA PHE A 127 14.29 6.99 -9.77
C PHE A 127 13.92 8.25 -10.56
N THR A 128 14.01 8.18 -11.89
CA THR A 128 13.71 9.30 -12.80
C THR A 128 12.24 9.32 -13.28
N GLU A 129 11.41 8.41 -12.78
CA GLU A 129 9.99 8.36 -13.15
C GLU A 129 9.29 9.68 -12.78
N GLY A 130 8.63 10.31 -13.76
CA GLY A 130 8.00 11.62 -13.59
C GLY A 130 8.92 12.82 -13.80
N PHE A 131 10.24 12.64 -13.79
CA PHE A 131 11.25 13.69 -14.03
C PHE A 131 11.73 13.68 -15.49
N ARG A 132 12.35 14.76 -15.95
CA ARG A 132 12.96 14.85 -17.30
C ARG A 132 14.24 14.02 -17.38
N ASN A 133 15.04 14.05 -16.32
CA ASN A 133 16.32 13.35 -16.20
C ASN A 133 16.72 13.20 -14.72
N ARG A 134 17.87 12.55 -14.49
CA ARG A 134 18.43 12.30 -13.17
C ARG A 134 18.74 13.58 -12.39
N SER A 135 19.36 14.55 -13.01
CA SER A 135 19.74 15.81 -12.36
C SER A 135 18.50 16.58 -11.85
N GLU A 136 17.40 16.59 -12.62
CA GLU A 136 16.14 17.19 -12.15
C GLU A 136 15.54 16.41 -10.96
N ALA A 137 15.61 15.08 -10.98
CA ALA A 137 15.14 14.25 -9.85
C ALA A 137 15.97 14.51 -8.59
N GLU A 138 17.30 14.51 -8.70
CA GLU A 138 18.22 14.83 -7.59
C GLU A 138 17.97 16.23 -7.02
N CYS A 139 17.78 17.22 -7.89
CA CYS A 139 17.46 18.59 -7.50
C CYS A 139 16.12 18.64 -6.74
N CYS A 140 15.07 18.02 -7.26
CA CYS A 140 13.74 18.03 -6.65
C CYS A 140 13.72 17.32 -5.29
N TYR A 141 14.32 16.13 -5.19
CA TYR A 141 14.43 15.42 -3.91
C TYR A 141 15.35 16.12 -2.91
N GLY A 142 16.45 16.74 -3.39
CA GLY A 142 17.36 17.54 -2.56
C GLY A 142 16.74 18.82 -1.99
N HIS A 143 15.68 19.31 -2.63
CA HIS A 143 14.94 20.49 -2.15
C HIS A 143 14.09 20.18 -0.91
N ALA A 144 13.61 18.95 -0.72
CA ALA A 144 12.75 18.57 0.40
C ALA A 144 13.42 18.83 1.76
N ASP A 145 12.70 19.45 2.71
CA ASP A 145 13.16 19.66 4.09
C ASP A 145 13.19 18.35 4.88
N ALA A 146 12.26 17.42 4.58
CA ALA A 146 12.24 16.08 5.13
C ALA A 146 11.86 15.04 4.08
N MET A 147 12.42 13.84 4.23
CA MET A 147 12.02 12.66 3.47
C MET A 147 11.45 11.61 4.41
N VAL A 148 10.31 11.08 4.03
CA VAL A 148 9.63 10.00 4.76
C VAL A 148 9.62 8.75 3.90
N PHE A 149 9.93 7.63 4.52
CA PHE A 149 9.94 6.30 3.90
C PHE A 149 8.98 5.39 4.65
N VAL A 150 8.21 4.59 3.92
CA VAL A 150 7.23 3.68 4.54
C VAL A 150 7.84 2.42 5.15
N SER A 151 9.13 2.14 4.88
CA SER A 151 9.89 1.03 5.45
C SER A 151 11.39 1.29 5.40
N ARG A 152 12.19 0.49 6.14
CA ARG A 152 13.66 0.50 6.06
C ARG A 152 14.12 0.13 4.65
N ASP A 153 13.50 -0.88 4.07
CA ASP A 153 13.85 -1.37 2.72
C ASP A 153 13.62 -0.30 1.65
N VAL A 154 12.52 0.45 1.72
CA VAL A 154 12.25 1.57 0.81
C VAL A 154 13.32 2.66 0.98
N ARG A 155 13.72 2.97 2.21
CA ARG A 155 14.79 3.94 2.49
C ARG A 155 16.13 3.47 1.91
N GLU A 156 16.52 2.24 2.18
CA GLU A 156 17.82 1.71 1.71
C GLU A 156 17.85 1.58 0.17
N ALA A 157 16.75 1.18 -0.46
CA ALA A 157 16.64 1.16 -1.91
C ALA A 157 16.77 2.57 -2.51
N PHE A 158 16.13 3.57 -1.90
CA PHE A 158 16.22 4.96 -2.34
C PHE A 158 17.65 5.52 -2.21
N ARG A 159 18.33 5.22 -1.09
CA ARG A 159 19.69 5.68 -0.80
C ARG A 159 20.76 5.18 -1.77
N GLN A 160 20.48 4.13 -2.52
CA GLN A 160 21.37 3.66 -3.59
C GLN A 160 21.45 4.67 -4.75
N PHE A 161 20.43 5.49 -4.93
CA PHE A 161 20.35 6.47 -6.02
C PHE A 161 20.59 7.90 -5.55
N PHE A 162 20.11 8.23 -4.35
CA PHE A 162 20.22 9.55 -3.78
C PHE A 162 20.28 9.50 -2.25
N LYS A 163 21.21 10.27 -1.66
CA LYS A 163 21.33 10.41 -0.19
C LYS A 163 20.78 11.76 0.21
N PRO A 164 19.62 11.82 0.88
CA PRO A 164 19.07 13.06 1.40
C PRO A 164 20.04 13.71 2.40
N GLY A 165 20.20 15.03 2.27
CA GLY A 165 21.09 15.80 3.17
C GLY A 165 20.41 16.37 4.43
N LYS A 166 19.09 16.10 4.58
CA LYS A 166 18.25 16.68 5.63
C LYS A 166 17.58 15.59 6.48
N ILE A 167 16.42 15.90 7.05
CA ILE A 167 15.69 14.97 7.93
C ILE A 167 15.19 13.74 7.15
N GLU A 168 15.50 12.56 7.65
CA GLU A 168 14.94 11.29 7.17
C GLU A 168 14.16 10.61 8.29
N LYS A 169 12.95 10.14 7.98
CA LYS A 169 12.10 9.38 8.90
C LYS A 169 11.56 8.13 8.24
N ILE A 170 11.45 7.07 9.02
CA ILE A 170 10.63 5.90 8.65
C ILE A 170 9.32 6.06 9.40
N LEU A 171 8.21 6.19 8.67
CA LEU A 171 6.87 6.28 9.21
C LEU A 171 6.00 5.25 8.51
N TYR A 172 5.56 4.25 9.27
CA TYR A 172 4.72 3.19 8.74
C TYR A 172 3.34 3.71 8.34
N ASN A 173 2.71 2.98 7.45
CA ASN A 173 1.37 3.29 6.96
C ASN A 173 0.34 3.33 8.10
N ILE A 174 -0.65 4.22 7.98
CA ILE A 174 -1.70 4.42 8.98
C ILE A 174 -2.93 3.61 8.59
N TYR A 175 -3.42 2.81 9.53
CA TYR A 175 -4.60 1.96 9.38
C TYR A 175 -5.72 2.41 10.32
N ASP A 176 -6.95 2.37 9.84
CA ASP A 176 -8.12 2.50 10.72
C ASP A 176 -8.46 1.13 11.29
N SER A 177 -7.66 0.72 12.31
CA SER A 177 -7.70 -0.61 12.91
C SER A 177 -9.07 -0.96 13.48
N GLU A 178 -9.77 -0.01 14.10
CA GLU A 178 -11.12 -0.20 14.65
C GLU A 178 -12.13 -0.46 13.52
N LYS A 179 -12.10 0.36 12.47
CA LYS A 179 -12.96 0.18 11.29
C LYS A 179 -12.71 -1.16 10.60
N ILE A 180 -11.43 -1.56 10.45
CA ILE A 180 -11.08 -2.85 9.84
C ILE A 180 -11.65 -4.01 10.67
N ARG A 181 -11.46 -4.00 11.99
CA ARG A 181 -12.01 -5.03 12.89
C ARG A 181 -13.54 -5.08 12.87
N HIS A 182 -14.18 -3.93 12.83
CA HIS A 182 -15.65 -3.85 12.71
C HIS A 182 -16.14 -4.48 11.40
N LEU A 183 -15.53 -4.08 10.27
CA LEU A 183 -15.88 -4.58 8.94
C LEU A 183 -15.56 -6.09 8.78
N ALA A 184 -14.51 -6.59 9.44
CA ALA A 184 -14.16 -8.02 9.46
C ALA A 184 -15.22 -8.88 10.15
N ALA A 185 -15.94 -8.31 11.15
CA ALA A 185 -17.00 -9.01 11.86
C ALA A 185 -18.34 -9.07 11.08
N GLU A 186 -18.50 -8.25 10.02
CA GLU A 186 -19.71 -8.25 9.21
C GLU A 186 -19.87 -9.56 8.40
N GLN A 187 -21.06 -9.77 7.85
CA GLN A 187 -21.30 -10.89 6.94
C GLN A 187 -20.55 -10.68 5.63
N THR A 188 -19.88 -11.74 5.16
CA THR A 188 -19.24 -11.70 3.83
C THR A 188 -20.30 -11.87 2.74
N PRO A 189 -20.23 -11.08 1.65
CA PRO A 189 -21.09 -11.27 0.50
C PRO A 189 -20.69 -12.48 -0.36
N ILE A 190 -19.50 -13.04 -0.10
CA ILE A 190 -18.95 -14.19 -0.84
C ILE A 190 -19.12 -15.42 0.03
N PRO A 191 -19.77 -16.51 -0.49
CA PRO A 191 -19.84 -17.78 0.20
C PRO A 191 -18.44 -18.33 0.49
N ILE A 192 -18.22 -18.76 1.72
CA ILE A 192 -16.98 -19.43 2.13
C ILE A 192 -17.26 -20.93 2.18
N GLU A 193 -16.39 -21.72 1.58
CA GLU A 193 -16.52 -23.17 1.48
C GLU A 193 -16.34 -23.84 2.86
N PRO A 194 -17.38 -24.41 3.48
CA PRO A 194 -17.30 -24.86 4.86
C PRO A 194 -16.43 -26.11 5.06
N ASP A 195 -16.35 -26.95 4.02
CA ASP A 195 -15.67 -28.24 4.09
C ASP A 195 -14.24 -28.20 3.49
N ARG A 196 -13.72 -26.98 3.21
CA ARG A 196 -12.40 -26.79 2.63
C ARG A 196 -11.55 -25.89 3.51
N LYS A 197 -10.24 -26.01 3.39
CA LYS A 197 -9.30 -25.02 3.96
C LYS A 197 -9.28 -23.81 3.03
N ASN A 198 -9.69 -22.67 3.54
CA ASN A 198 -9.90 -21.46 2.76
C ASN A 198 -8.68 -20.55 2.87
N TRP A 199 -8.07 -20.22 1.75
CA TRP A 199 -6.97 -19.28 1.73
C TRP A 199 -7.18 -18.20 0.66
N CYS A 200 -6.54 -17.05 0.82
CA CYS A 200 -6.79 -15.93 -0.05
C CYS A 200 -5.52 -15.12 -0.36
N GLY A 201 -5.61 -14.38 -1.47
CA GLY A 201 -4.78 -13.23 -1.77
C GLY A 201 -5.67 -12.00 -1.96
N MET A 202 -5.18 -10.80 -1.66
CA MET A 202 -5.95 -9.56 -1.79
C MET A 202 -5.13 -8.49 -2.51
N GLY A 203 -5.74 -7.88 -3.54
CA GLY A 203 -5.12 -6.77 -4.27
C GLY A 203 -5.57 -6.64 -5.72
N LYS A 204 -4.97 -5.69 -6.44
CA LYS A 204 -5.22 -5.49 -7.87
C LYS A 204 -4.70 -6.68 -8.68
N LEU A 205 -5.50 -7.18 -9.64
CA LEU A 205 -5.09 -8.28 -10.52
C LEU A 205 -4.13 -7.75 -11.61
N ILE A 206 -2.85 -7.67 -11.24
CA ILE A 206 -1.72 -7.27 -12.08
C ILE A 206 -0.55 -8.25 -11.90
N PRO A 207 0.39 -8.37 -12.88
CA PRO A 207 1.51 -9.31 -12.83
C PRO A 207 2.34 -9.21 -11.55
N LEU A 208 2.55 -7.99 -11.09
CA LEU A 208 3.37 -7.68 -9.91
C LEU A 208 2.93 -8.44 -8.64
N LYS A 209 1.66 -8.85 -8.55
CA LYS A 209 1.07 -9.48 -7.36
C LYS A 209 1.26 -11.01 -7.29
N GLY A 210 1.83 -11.63 -8.35
CA GLY A 210 2.18 -13.05 -8.35
C GLY A 210 0.99 -14.00 -8.36
N TRP A 211 -0.15 -13.58 -8.94
CA TRP A 211 -1.38 -14.37 -8.98
C TRP A 211 -1.20 -15.73 -9.64
N GLU A 212 -0.44 -15.82 -10.73
CA GLU A 212 -0.18 -17.09 -11.41
C GLU A 212 0.56 -18.08 -10.52
N ARG A 213 1.52 -17.61 -9.69
CA ARG A 213 2.22 -18.42 -8.69
C ARG A 213 1.23 -18.99 -7.67
N MET A 214 0.28 -18.20 -7.20
CA MET A 214 -0.77 -18.68 -6.27
C MET A 214 -1.70 -19.69 -6.92
N LEU A 215 -2.07 -19.52 -8.20
CA LEU A 215 -2.82 -20.54 -8.94
C LEU A 215 -2.02 -21.85 -9.10
N GLY A 216 -0.71 -21.77 -9.33
CA GLY A 216 0.20 -22.91 -9.35
C GLY A 216 0.19 -23.67 -8.03
N ILE A 217 0.24 -22.94 -6.89
CA ILE A 217 0.13 -23.52 -5.55
C ILE A 217 -1.22 -24.24 -5.37
N GLN A 218 -2.35 -23.62 -5.75
CA GLN A 218 -3.67 -24.26 -5.67
C GLN A 218 -3.72 -25.56 -6.48
N LYS A 219 -3.08 -25.58 -7.66
CA LYS A 219 -2.96 -26.82 -8.45
C LYS A 219 -2.15 -27.89 -7.73
N LYS A 220 -1.02 -27.55 -7.11
CA LYS A 220 -0.19 -28.50 -6.35
C LYS A 220 -0.95 -29.06 -5.15
N LEU A 221 -1.67 -28.23 -4.39
CA LEU A 221 -2.53 -28.65 -3.26
C LEU A 221 -3.58 -29.69 -3.74
N ARG A 222 -4.22 -29.43 -4.88
CA ARG A 222 -5.18 -30.37 -5.47
C ARG A 222 -4.53 -31.71 -5.85
N VAL A 223 -3.33 -31.70 -6.42
CA VAL A 223 -2.58 -32.94 -6.78
C VAL A 223 -2.26 -33.76 -5.54
N GLU A 224 -1.97 -33.10 -4.40
CA GLU A 224 -1.76 -33.77 -3.11
C GLU A 224 -3.07 -34.15 -2.38
N ASN A 225 -4.24 -33.97 -3.01
CA ASN A 225 -5.55 -34.21 -2.43
C ASN A 225 -5.86 -33.37 -1.16
N ILE A 226 -5.23 -32.20 -1.04
CA ILE A 226 -5.56 -31.25 0.02
C ILE A 226 -6.81 -30.46 -0.40
N LEU A 227 -7.89 -30.61 0.39
CA LEU A 227 -9.18 -29.94 0.13
C LEU A 227 -9.06 -28.46 0.49
N ALA A 228 -8.49 -27.65 -0.41
CA ALA A 228 -8.33 -26.23 -0.28
C ALA A 228 -9.19 -25.44 -1.28
N HIS A 229 -9.57 -24.20 -0.91
CA HIS A 229 -10.23 -23.24 -1.79
C HIS A 229 -9.50 -21.90 -1.76
N PHE A 230 -9.23 -21.34 -2.94
CA PHE A 230 -8.49 -20.12 -3.11
C PHE A 230 -9.40 -18.95 -3.51
N TYR A 231 -9.38 -17.86 -2.73
CA TYR A 231 -10.11 -16.62 -3.00
C TYR A 231 -9.17 -15.55 -3.52
N LEU A 232 -9.39 -15.08 -4.75
CA LEU A 232 -8.73 -13.89 -5.29
C LEU A 232 -9.60 -12.67 -4.97
N ILE A 233 -9.22 -11.93 -3.93
CA ILE A 233 -9.98 -10.75 -3.46
C ILE A 233 -9.47 -9.52 -4.20
N GLY A 234 -10.24 -9.03 -5.17
CA GLY A 234 -9.90 -7.86 -5.96
C GLY A 234 -10.21 -8.01 -7.45
N ASP A 235 -9.85 -6.98 -8.21
CA ASP A 235 -10.07 -6.93 -9.66
C ASP A 235 -8.88 -6.26 -10.36
N GLY A 236 -8.79 -6.42 -11.68
CA GLY A 236 -7.73 -5.80 -12.47
C GLY A 236 -7.58 -6.35 -13.87
N PRO A 237 -6.65 -5.80 -14.66
CA PRO A 237 -6.51 -6.12 -16.08
C PRO A 237 -6.16 -7.58 -16.37
N GLN A 238 -5.55 -8.32 -15.43
CA GLN A 238 -5.24 -9.75 -15.62
C GLN A 238 -6.43 -10.68 -15.38
N ARG A 239 -7.60 -10.21 -14.97
CA ARG A 239 -8.71 -11.07 -14.58
C ARG A 239 -9.03 -12.15 -15.63
N GLN A 240 -9.23 -11.77 -16.88
CA GLN A 240 -9.57 -12.71 -17.95
C GLN A 240 -8.45 -13.72 -18.23
N GLU A 241 -7.20 -13.32 -18.11
CA GLU A 241 -6.03 -14.19 -18.26
C GLU A 241 -5.99 -15.22 -17.14
N LEU A 242 -6.18 -14.79 -15.89
CA LEU A 242 -6.19 -15.68 -14.73
C LEU A 242 -7.38 -16.65 -14.74
N GLU A 243 -8.57 -16.22 -15.18
CA GLU A 243 -9.73 -17.08 -15.35
C GLU A 243 -9.46 -18.20 -16.39
N ARG A 244 -8.82 -17.86 -17.51
CA ARG A 244 -8.37 -18.88 -18.50
C ARG A 244 -7.36 -19.84 -17.88
N LYS A 245 -6.41 -19.33 -17.10
CA LYS A 245 -5.39 -20.13 -16.41
C LYS A 245 -6.00 -21.11 -15.42
N VAL A 246 -7.02 -20.73 -14.68
CA VAL A 246 -7.79 -21.61 -13.77
C VAL A 246 -8.40 -22.80 -14.52
N VAL A 247 -8.96 -22.56 -15.72
CA VAL A 247 -9.52 -23.64 -16.58
C VAL A 247 -8.41 -24.56 -17.10
N GLU A 248 -7.30 -24.01 -17.60
CA GLU A 248 -6.14 -24.77 -18.08
C GLU A 248 -5.54 -25.67 -16.98
N LEU A 249 -5.45 -25.18 -15.76
CA LEU A 249 -4.95 -25.92 -14.60
C LEU A 249 -5.96 -26.95 -14.06
N GLY A 250 -7.21 -26.91 -14.49
CA GLY A 250 -8.29 -27.81 -14.04
C GLY A 250 -8.64 -27.60 -12.56
N ILE A 251 -8.66 -26.34 -12.06
CA ILE A 251 -8.93 -26.00 -10.66
C ILE A 251 -10.16 -25.09 -10.50
N THR A 252 -11.05 -25.06 -11.48
CA THR A 252 -12.22 -24.16 -11.54
C THR A 252 -13.16 -24.33 -10.34
N ASP A 253 -13.27 -25.53 -9.78
CA ASP A 253 -14.11 -25.86 -8.62
C ASP A 253 -13.49 -25.48 -7.26
N SER A 254 -12.28 -24.95 -7.26
CA SER A 254 -11.52 -24.62 -6.05
C SER A 254 -10.89 -23.21 -6.07
N VAL A 255 -11.39 -22.34 -6.95
CA VAL A 255 -10.95 -20.95 -7.07
C VAL A 255 -12.14 -20.01 -7.25
N THR A 256 -12.20 -18.96 -6.45
CA THR A 256 -13.21 -17.91 -6.54
C THR A 256 -12.57 -16.55 -6.82
N PHE A 257 -13.01 -15.90 -7.89
CA PHE A 257 -12.72 -14.48 -8.17
C PHE A 257 -13.83 -13.64 -7.56
N THR A 258 -13.54 -12.92 -6.48
CA THR A 258 -14.56 -12.12 -5.79
C THR A 258 -14.91 -10.84 -6.54
N GLY A 259 -14.03 -10.36 -7.43
CA GLY A 259 -14.06 -8.99 -7.93
C GLY A 259 -13.68 -7.97 -6.84
N TYR A 260 -13.86 -6.70 -7.16
CA TYR A 260 -13.68 -5.63 -6.17
C TYR A 260 -14.78 -5.72 -5.09
N LEU A 261 -14.38 -5.71 -3.84
CA LEU A 261 -15.27 -5.68 -2.69
C LEU A 261 -15.10 -4.35 -1.94
N ASP A 262 -16.19 -3.68 -1.60
CA ASP A 262 -16.17 -2.49 -0.73
C ASP A 262 -15.72 -2.86 0.70
N ASN A 263 -16.10 -4.05 1.16
CA ASN A 263 -15.63 -4.65 2.41
C ASN A 263 -14.93 -6.00 2.14
N PRO A 264 -13.62 -6.00 1.86
CA PRO A 264 -12.88 -7.25 1.66
C PRO A 264 -12.56 -7.97 2.97
N TYR A 265 -12.61 -7.26 4.12
CA TYR A 265 -12.20 -7.80 5.42
C TYR A 265 -13.12 -8.89 5.92
N ALA A 266 -14.42 -8.80 5.61
CA ALA A 266 -15.39 -9.83 5.95
C ALA A 266 -15.08 -11.19 5.27
N CYS A 267 -14.53 -11.18 4.06
CA CYS A 267 -14.03 -12.39 3.38
C CYS A 267 -12.67 -12.81 3.95
N LEU A 268 -11.74 -11.86 4.08
CA LEU A 268 -10.38 -12.08 4.57
C LEU A 268 -10.35 -12.75 5.95
N SER A 269 -11.15 -12.24 6.91
CA SER A 269 -11.21 -12.76 8.29
C SER A 269 -11.73 -14.20 8.40
N ARG A 270 -12.40 -14.69 7.36
CA ARG A 270 -12.93 -16.06 7.31
C ARG A 270 -12.02 -17.04 6.57
N CYS A 271 -10.89 -16.55 6.07
CA CYS A 271 -9.86 -17.41 5.49
C CYS A 271 -8.93 -17.97 6.58
N ASP A 272 -8.46 -19.18 6.36
CA ASP A 272 -7.48 -19.86 7.20
C ASP A 272 -6.08 -19.26 7.05
N LEU A 273 -5.79 -18.66 5.87
CA LEU A 273 -4.49 -18.11 5.52
C LEU A 273 -4.63 -17.01 4.47
N TYR A 274 -3.92 -15.92 4.68
CA TYR A 274 -3.63 -14.92 3.65
C TYR A 274 -2.22 -15.13 3.07
N VAL A 275 -2.11 -15.07 1.74
CA VAL A 275 -0.82 -15.25 1.04
C VAL A 275 -0.47 -13.99 0.24
N ASN A 276 0.74 -13.49 0.42
CA ASN A 276 1.32 -12.45 -0.42
C ASN A 276 2.47 -13.03 -1.26
N ALA A 277 2.23 -13.16 -2.57
CA ALA A 277 3.20 -13.68 -3.52
C ALA A 277 3.75 -12.59 -4.46
N SER A 278 3.65 -11.32 -4.07
CA SER A 278 4.06 -10.17 -4.88
C SER A 278 5.55 -10.21 -5.25
N ASP A 279 5.88 -9.64 -6.40
CA ASP A 279 7.28 -9.48 -6.83
C ASP A 279 7.97 -8.28 -6.18
N ARG A 280 7.19 -7.31 -5.72
CA ARG A 280 7.68 -6.08 -5.09
C ARG A 280 6.57 -5.41 -4.26
N GLU A 281 6.94 -4.96 -3.07
CA GLU A 281 6.12 -4.11 -2.19
C GLU A 281 7.00 -3.01 -1.58
N GLY A 282 6.38 -1.93 -1.10
CA GLY A 282 7.05 -0.97 -0.23
C GLY A 282 6.81 -1.32 1.23
N PHE A 283 5.54 -1.32 1.64
CA PHE A 283 5.02 -1.79 2.92
C PHE A 283 3.60 -2.30 2.67
N SER A 284 3.40 -3.60 2.68
CA SER A 284 2.15 -4.19 2.20
C SER A 284 0.98 -3.89 3.11
N THR A 285 0.06 -3.06 2.63
CA THR A 285 -1.18 -2.76 3.36
C THR A 285 -2.03 -4.00 3.57
N ALA A 286 -2.12 -4.88 2.57
CA ALA A 286 -2.93 -6.09 2.64
C ALA A 286 -2.41 -7.10 3.68
N VAL A 287 -1.08 -7.17 3.90
CA VAL A 287 -0.48 -7.98 4.96
C VAL A 287 -0.89 -7.45 6.34
N VAL A 288 -0.76 -6.15 6.56
CA VAL A 288 -1.17 -5.54 7.85
C VAL A 288 -2.67 -5.66 8.06
N GLU A 289 -3.48 -5.46 7.02
CA GLU A 289 -4.94 -5.65 7.09
C GLU A 289 -5.31 -7.09 7.45
N SER A 290 -4.53 -8.08 6.98
CA SER A 290 -4.72 -9.49 7.34
C SER A 290 -4.42 -9.74 8.82
N LEU A 291 -3.34 -9.16 9.35
CA LEU A 291 -3.03 -9.22 10.78
C LEU A 291 -4.14 -8.58 11.63
N LEU A 292 -4.66 -7.41 11.21
CA LEU A 292 -5.76 -6.70 11.87
C LEU A 292 -7.08 -7.50 11.86
N CYS A 293 -7.27 -8.37 10.85
CA CYS A 293 -8.39 -9.32 10.77
C CYS A 293 -8.15 -10.62 11.56
N GLY A 294 -6.98 -10.80 12.17
CA GLY A 294 -6.59 -12.04 12.84
C GLY A 294 -6.35 -13.20 11.88
N THR A 295 -6.11 -12.94 10.60
CA THR A 295 -5.83 -13.97 9.59
C THR A 295 -4.32 -14.24 9.53
N PRO A 296 -3.86 -15.50 9.70
CA PRO A 296 -2.45 -15.87 9.54
C PRO A 296 -1.90 -15.45 8.19
N VAL A 297 -0.62 -15.11 8.13
CA VAL A 297 0.03 -14.58 6.92
C VAL A 297 1.22 -15.45 6.51
N CYS A 298 1.27 -15.79 5.21
CA CYS A 298 2.45 -16.29 4.54
C CYS A 298 2.84 -15.34 3.40
N ALA A 299 4.09 -14.93 3.31
CA ALA A 299 4.55 -13.98 2.31
C ALA A 299 5.94 -14.36 1.76
N VAL A 300 6.24 -13.94 0.53
CA VAL A 300 7.60 -13.98 0.00
C VAL A 300 8.44 -12.83 0.58
N ASP A 301 9.75 -13.05 0.74
CA ASP A 301 10.71 -12.06 1.27
C ASP A 301 10.92 -10.93 0.26
N ILE A 302 10.15 -9.88 0.41
CA ILE A 302 10.22 -8.65 -0.37
C ILE A 302 9.87 -7.45 0.51
N GLY A 303 10.44 -6.31 0.20
CA GLY A 303 10.23 -4.98 0.78
C GLY A 303 9.34 -4.87 2.01
N GLY A 304 9.91 -4.66 3.19
CA GLY A 304 9.18 -4.45 4.43
C GLY A 304 8.46 -5.67 5.02
N MET A 305 8.51 -6.87 4.40
CA MET A 305 7.80 -8.05 4.92
C MET A 305 8.34 -8.48 6.28
N LYS A 306 9.66 -8.53 6.44
CA LYS A 306 10.29 -8.84 7.74
C LYS A 306 10.04 -7.75 8.78
N GLU A 307 9.92 -6.49 8.36
CA GLU A 307 9.51 -5.41 9.27
C GLU A 307 8.08 -5.61 9.79
N ILE A 308 7.18 -6.18 8.97
CA ILE A 308 5.80 -6.46 9.35
C ILE A 308 5.69 -7.77 10.14
N LEU A 309 6.32 -8.85 9.65
CA LEU A 309 6.10 -10.22 10.13
C LEU A 309 7.16 -10.71 11.12
N GLY A 310 8.17 -9.87 11.42
CA GLY A 310 9.32 -10.24 12.27
C GLY A 310 10.47 -10.85 11.48
N GLU A 311 11.70 -10.62 11.94
CA GLU A 311 12.92 -11.09 11.27
C GLU A 311 13.04 -12.63 11.29
N ASN A 312 12.43 -13.30 12.29
CA ASN A 312 12.49 -14.74 12.51
C ASN A 312 11.13 -15.43 12.33
N ASN A 313 10.26 -14.91 11.45
CA ASN A 313 8.89 -15.42 11.30
C ASN A 313 8.06 -15.30 12.60
N ASP A 314 8.25 -14.23 13.35
CA ASP A 314 7.62 -14.08 14.67
C ASP A 314 6.10 -13.97 14.60
N PHE A 315 5.56 -13.34 13.54
CA PHE A 315 4.13 -13.00 13.40
C PHE A 315 3.49 -13.49 12.10
N GLY A 316 4.26 -14.12 11.23
CA GLY A 316 3.85 -14.71 9.97
C GLY A 316 5.05 -15.40 9.33
N VAL A 317 4.83 -16.23 8.33
CA VAL A 317 5.92 -16.93 7.65
C VAL A 317 6.38 -16.14 6.44
N VAL A 318 7.66 -15.78 6.42
CA VAL A 318 8.32 -15.15 5.27
C VAL A 318 9.23 -16.19 4.61
N THR A 319 8.96 -16.49 3.34
CA THR A 319 9.72 -17.48 2.56
C THR A 319 10.64 -16.77 1.56
N GLU A 320 11.66 -17.47 1.10
CA GLU A 320 12.39 -17.06 -0.11
C GLU A 320 11.41 -16.87 -1.28
N LYS A 321 11.82 -16.02 -2.24
CA LYS A 321 11.03 -15.76 -3.47
C LYS A 321 11.14 -16.93 -4.45
N ASP A 322 10.75 -18.11 -4.01
CA ASP A 322 10.67 -19.34 -4.78
C ASP A 322 9.30 -19.99 -4.59
N GLU A 323 8.74 -20.55 -5.65
CA GLU A 323 7.40 -21.15 -5.63
C GLU A 323 7.32 -22.38 -4.73
N ASN A 324 8.39 -23.17 -4.61
CA ASN A 324 8.36 -24.40 -3.83
C ASN A 324 8.40 -24.06 -2.33
N TYR A 325 9.24 -23.11 -1.90
CA TYR A 325 9.25 -22.68 -0.50
C TYR A 325 7.90 -22.06 -0.10
N LEU A 326 7.31 -21.24 -0.98
CA LEU A 326 5.99 -20.68 -0.73
C LEU A 326 4.92 -21.78 -0.68
N PHE A 327 4.97 -22.76 -1.58
CA PHE A 327 4.06 -23.90 -1.58
C PHE A 327 4.14 -24.71 -0.28
N GLU A 328 5.36 -25.06 0.19
CA GLU A 328 5.53 -25.82 1.43
C GLU A 328 5.02 -25.06 2.65
N ALA A 329 5.25 -23.74 2.72
CA ALA A 329 4.72 -22.92 3.79
C ALA A 329 3.17 -22.85 3.77
N VAL A 330 2.57 -22.61 2.59
CA VAL A 330 1.11 -22.60 2.43
C VAL A 330 0.52 -23.97 2.80
N ARG A 331 1.13 -25.04 2.29
CA ARG A 331 0.74 -26.42 2.62
C ARG A 331 0.76 -26.67 4.12
N HIS A 332 1.84 -26.28 4.82
CA HIS A 332 1.95 -26.46 6.26
C HIS A 332 0.81 -25.75 7.01
N PHE A 333 0.53 -24.50 6.70
CA PHE A 333 -0.60 -23.76 7.28
C PHE A 333 -1.96 -24.48 7.07
N LEU A 334 -2.17 -25.08 5.90
CA LEU A 334 -3.46 -25.67 5.59
C LEU A 334 -3.67 -27.07 6.21
N ILE A 335 -2.59 -27.83 6.45
CA ILE A 335 -2.69 -29.17 7.02
C ILE A 335 -2.47 -29.23 8.54
N ASP A 336 -1.67 -28.32 9.11
CA ASP A 336 -1.38 -28.28 10.55
C ASP A 336 -2.24 -27.19 11.23
N GLU A 337 -3.27 -27.64 11.92
CA GLU A 337 -4.22 -26.78 12.62
C GLU A 337 -3.58 -26.07 13.82
N THR A 338 -2.70 -26.76 14.55
CA THR A 338 -2.02 -26.21 15.72
C THR A 338 -1.10 -25.08 15.29
N PHE A 339 -0.31 -25.30 14.24
CA PHE A 339 0.57 -24.29 13.66
C PHE A 339 -0.22 -23.07 13.16
N ARG A 340 -1.32 -23.30 12.46
CA ARG A 340 -2.18 -22.24 11.96
C ARG A 340 -2.78 -21.40 13.09
N GLU A 341 -3.29 -22.04 14.14
CA GLU A 341 -3.89 -21.34 15.27
C GLU A 341 -2.86 -20.55 16.07
N GLU A 342 -1.66 -21.07 16.23
CA GLU A 342 -0.54 -20.32 16.83
C GLU A 342 -0.26 -19.02 16.05
N TYR A 343 -0.18 -19.08 14.73
CA TYR A 343 0.02 -17.88 13.91
C TYR A 343 -1.20 -16.95 13.87
N ARG A 344 -2.39 -17.45 14.08
CA ARG A 344 -3.59 -16.62 14.27
C ARG A 344 -3.47 -15.76 15.54
N GLN A 345 -3.04 -16.35 16.63
CA GLN A 345 -2.81 -15.62 17.88
C GLN A 345 -1.67 -14.61 17.73
N ARG A 346 -0.56 -15.01 17.11
CA ARG A 346 0.58 -14.12 16.82
C ARG A 346 0.19 -12.94 15.92
N ALA A 347 -0.69 -13.17 14.93
CA ALA A 347 -1.23 -12.11 14.09
C ALA A 347 -2.01 -11.07 14.91
N CYS A 348 -2.85 -11.50 15.85
CA CYS A 348 -3.59 -10.62 16.75
C CYS A 348 -2.65 -9.77 17.62
N VAL A 349 -1.59 -10.38 18.16
CA VAL A 349 -0.59 -9.67 18.97
C VAL A 349 0.11 -8.60 18.11
N ARG A 350 0.56 -8.97 16.90
CA ARG A 350 1.24 -8.02 16.01
C ARG A 350 0.35 -6.87 15.55
N ALA A 351 -0.94 -7.13 15.38
CA ALA A 351 -1.91 -6.12 14.99
C ALA A 351 -2.00 -4.92 15.96
N GLU A 352 -1.62 -5.10 17.23
CA GLU A 352 -1.59 -4.03 18.24
C GLU A 352 -0.48 -3.01 17.95
N ASP A 353 0.62 -3.43 17.31
CA ASP A 353 1.71 -2.53 16.94
C ASP A 353 1.36 -1.57 15.80
N PHE A 354 0.29 -1.86 15.06
CA PHE A 354 -0.24 -0.99 14.00
C PHE A 354 -1.35 -0.06 14.52
N ASP A 355 -1.18 0.39 15.77
CA ASP A 355 -2.10 1.36 16.37
C ASP A 355 -2.08 2.70 15.62
N ARG A 356 -3.30 3.14 15.29
CA ARG A 356 -3.52 4.39 14.56
C ARG A 356 -2.98 5.61 15.29
N GLU A 357 -3.19 5.70 16.61
CA GLU A 357 -2.86 6.89 17.39
C GLU A 357 -1.35 7.14 17.43
N ASN A 358 -0.55 6.08 17.65
CA ASN A 358 0.91 6.16 17.67
C ASN A 358 1.47 6.54 16.29
N ALA A 359 0.94 5.96 15.21
CA ALA A 359 1.36 6.26 13.85
C ALA A 359 1.01 7.72 13.46
N VAL A 360 -0.19 8.18 13.78
CA VAL A 360 -0.62 9.57 13.54
C VAL A 360 0.24 10.55 14.34
N LYS A 361 0.47 10.27 15.63
CA LYS A 361 1.32 11.10 16.48
C LYS A 361 2.73 11.28 15.90
N ALA A 362 3.34 10.20 15.40
CA ALA A 362 4.67 10.28 14.79
C ALA A 362 4.70 11.21 13.56
N VAL A 363 3.62 11.21 12.75
CA VAL A 363 3.46 12.16 11.64
C VAL A 363 3.27 13.59 12.14
N GLU A 364 2.40 13.79 13.13
CA GLU A 364 2.17 15.11 13.73
C GLU A 364 3.45 15.70 14.32
N ASP A 365 4.23 14.91 15.04
CA ASP A 365 5.51 15.32 15.63
C ASP A 365 6.50 15.75 14.53
N LEU A 366 6.57 15.02 13.40
CA LEU A 366 7.36 15.46 12.25
C LEU A 366 6.86 16.81 11.72
N LEU A 367 5.56 16.93 11.42
CA LEU A 367 4.99 18.16 10.85
C LEU A 367 5.13 19.36 11.79
N LEU A 368 5.07 19.15 13.10
CA LEU A 368 5.28 20.22 14.09
C LEU A 368 6.75 20.64 14.22
N SER A 369 7.69 19.74 13.94
CA SER A 369 9.14 20.01 14.02
C SER A 369 9.69 20.79 12.82
N LEU A 370 8.96 20.83 11.70
CA LEU A 370 9.31 21.61 10.50
C LEU A 370 8.90 23.08 10.63
#